data_9baae13813ed60e252e2547ab424d434
#
_entry.id   9baae13813ed60e252e2547ab424d434
#
_cell.length_a   1.000
_cell.length_b   1.000
_cell.length_c   1.000
_cell.angle_alpha   90.00
_cell.angle_beta   90.00
_cell.angle_gamma   90.00
#
_symmetry.space_group_name_H-M   'P 1'
#
loop_
_entity.id
_entity.type
_entity.pdbx_description
1 polymer ?
#
loop_
_entity_poly.entity_id
_entity_poly.type
_entity_poly.pdbx_seq_one_letter_code
_entity_poly.pdbx_strand_id
1 'polypeptide(L)'
;MLDAQGGSVEFKAPNYDGSIGIGYYNGQVMFGGETRYKYHDYTFLAGDDSVRFDLPTDVFDHSHYFSARGAGFTRSEHDRSLYAFAGTTSTWLGTGFFNAATIDRPVAILFYQRKLKDNLRLFSHNIAGNRQTLLEGLDWSPEKWAHASVTGGIGSNQPYAAAALDAESQKLAFKTSYVVTGDMFRRVTVISPMSSEVNKGNVQMLYKPNQYISVTTGHENILQPVTVGGPMQAASIDQLSTDMHVDRFYFGTGLFRSHASVGNSRGTNFYVGRRIGRRFEVNTNYFNSQSANAISTTILSGTVRENLSSRFSLLQLISRTAGQTTYAFGGDYISNRLMVSVNYQNVYLPFRPSNPFQQALALNASFRVTGPMQITAASNVAPDGHLRYSIGMSTYLYRLRGMAMNANSPDSFSISKYVIQGVVLDDLSTPVEGAALRIGKQVVYTDSSGRFMLRFSKRASFPLSLAPEEFLTNGVYQVVSAPSEVHSESEDNAIDVRVIVRRVPPPQAKLYNQ
;
A
#
# COMPACT_ATOMS: atom_id res chain seq x y z
N MET A 1 24.69 -3.89 -17.94
CA MET A 1 24.60 -3.16 -16.66
C MET A 1 23.70 -1.96 -16.90
N LEU A 2 22.64 -1.80 -16.12
CA LEU A 2 21.77 -0.62 -16.25
C LEU A 2 22.43 0.49 -15.45
N ASP A 3 23.05 1.45 -16.11
CA ASP A 3 23.60 2.63 -15.44
C ASP A 3 22.49 3.65 -15.25
N ALA A 4 22.11 3.88 -14.01
CA ALA A 4 21.16 4.90 -13.63
C ALA A 4 21.79 5.84 -12.61
N GLN A 5 21.79 7.13 -12.89
CA GLN A 5 22.28 8.20 -12.02
C GLN A 5 21.22 9.31 -11.98
N GLY A 6 21.00 9.91 -10.84
CA GLY A 6 20.04 11.00 -10.78
C GLY A 6 19.92 11.63 -9.39
N GLY A 7 19.14 12.68 -9.34
CA GLY A 7 18.80 13.38 -8.11
C GLY A 7 17.48 14.11 -8.25
N SER A 8 16.84 14.38 -7.11
CA SER A 8 15.60 15.15 -7.04
C SER A 8 15.69 16.19 -5.94
N VAL A 9 14.95 17.27 -6.13
CA VAL A 9 14.75 18.34 -5.15
C VAL A 9 13.27 18.46 -4.88
N GLU A 10 12.89 18.36 -3.62
CA GLU A 10 11.52 18.62 -3.16
C GLU A 10 11.46 20.01 -2.52
N PHE A 11 10.37 20.71 -2.73
CA PHE A 11 10.11 22.00 -2.13
C PHE A 11 8.67 22.07 -1.62
N LYS A 12 8.48 22.76 -0.50
CA LYS A 12 7.16 22.88 0.12
C LYS A 12 7.01 24.24 0.78
N ALA A 13 5.91 24.93 0.46
CA ALA A 13 5.47 26.17 1.08
C ALA A 13 3.97 26.08 1.41
N PRO A 14 3.37 27.00 2.18
CA PRO A 14 1.97 26.88 2.61
C PRO A 14 0.95 26.61 1.49
N ASN A 15 1.17 27.23 0.32
CA ASN A 15 0.26 27.10 -0.83
C ASN A 15 0.93 26.49 -2.06
N TYR A 16 2.15 25.99 -1.92
CA TYR A 16 2.92 25.52 -3.05
C TYR A 16 3.82 24.36 -2.61
N ASP A 17 3.72 23.25 -3.30
CA ASP A 17 4.58 22.09 -3.12
C ASP A 17 4.95 21.48 -4.47
N GLY A 18 6.07 20.78 -4.51
CA GLY A 18 6.49 20.10 -5.70
C GLY A 18 7.84 19.42 -5.59
N SER A 19 8.20 18.73 -6.64
CA SER A 19 9.49 18.07 -6.79
C SER A 19 10.00 18.21 -8.22
N ILE A 20 11.31 18.26 -8.39
CA ILE A 20 11.96 18.21 -9.71
C ILE A 20 13.10 17.21 -9.59
N GLY A 21 13.16 16.28 -10.52
CA GLY A 21 14.22 15.27 -10.62
C GLY A 21 14.85 15.26 -12.00
N ILE A 22 16.12 14.98 -12.03
CA ILE A 22 16.87 14.72 -13.27
C ILE A 22 17.66 13.44 -13.09
N GLY A 23 17.75 12.65 -14.15
CA GLY A 23 18.48 11.41 -14.12
C GLY A 23 19.02 11.01 -15.48
N TYR A 24 19.97 10.10 -15.43
CA TYR A 24 20.54 9.46 -16.59
C TYR A 24 20.26 7.95 -16.50
N TYR A 25 19.68 7.40 -17.56
CA TYR A 25 19.30 6.01 -17.62
C TYR A 25 19.51 5.47 -19.03
N ASN A 26 20.30 4.40 -19.18
CA ASN A 26 20.57 3.76 -20.48
C ASN A 26 20.99 4.73 -21.60
N GLY A 27 21.87 5.68 -21.32
CA GLY A 27 22.33 6.64 -22.33
C GLY A 27 21.41 7.84 -22.55
N GLN A 28 20.29 7.93 -21.84
CA GLN A 28 19.32 9.02 -21.98
C GLN A 28 19.23 9.86 -20.72
N VAL A 29 19.20 11.17 -20.89
CA VAL A 29 18.85 12.10 -19.82
C VAL A 29 17.34 12.16 -19.71
N MET A 30 16.85 11.93 -18.50
CA MET A 30 15.44 11.95 -18.18
C MET A 30 15.19 12.97 -17.07
N PHE A 31 14.06 13.63 -17.13
CA PHE A 31 13.63 14.53 -16.07
C PHE A 31 12.18 14.27 -15.72
N GLY A 32 11.84 14.47 -14.47
CA GLY A 32 10.50 14.34 -13.93
C GLY A 32 10.28 15.40 -12.87
N GLY A 33 9.03 15.68 -12.58
CA GLY A 33 8.68 16.57 -11.50
C GLY A 33 7.23 16.97 -11.55
N GLU A 34 6.75 17.36 -10.40
CA GLU A 34 5.40 17.87 -10.22
C GLU A 34 5.43 19.17 -9.42
N THR A 35 4.47 20.02 -9.67
CA THR A 35 4.22 21.21 -8.86
C THR A 35 2.73 21.34 -8.59
N ARG A 36 2.39 21.75 -7.37
CA ARG A 36 1.02 22.00 -6.95
C ARG A 36 0.91 23.36 -6.30
N TYR A 37 -0.09 24.12 -6.71
CA TYR A 37 -0.37 25.44 -6.16
C TYR A 37 -1.84 25.53 -5.72
N LYS A 38 -2.06 25.83 -4.43
CA LYS A 38 -3.38 26.00 -3.83
C LYS A 38 -3.80 27.47 -3.85
N TYR A 39 -4.99 27.72 -4.41
CA TYR A 39 -5.61 29.02 -4.40
C TYR A 39 -7.11 28.90 -4.15
N HIS A 40 -7.56 29.30 -2.99
CA HIS A 40 -8.93 29.07 -2.51
C HIS A 40 -9.32 27.58 -2.62
N ASP A 41 -10.41 27.27 -3.33
CA ASP A 41 -10.93 25.92 -3.54
C ASP A 41 -10.24 25.19 -4.69
N TYR A 42 -9.28 25.83 -5.34
CA TYR A 42 -8.53 25.27 -6.46
C TYR A 42 -7.15 24.76 -6.02
N THR A 43 -6.76 23.62 -6.55
CA THR A 43 -5.39 23.17 -6.55
C THR A 43 -4.96 22.97 -7.99
N PHE A 44 -4.09 23.84 -8.47
CA PHE A 44 -3.47 23.69 -9.78
C PHE A 44 -2.29 22.75 -9.69
N LEU A 45 -2.10 21.94 -10.71
CA LEU A 45 -0.99 20.99 -10.81
C LEU A 45 -0.35 21.10 -12.20
N ALA A 46 0.97 20.91 -12.24
CA ALA A 46 1.71 20.85 -13.49
C ALA A 46 2.90 19.89 -13.31
N GLY A 47 3.19 19.13 -14.38
CA GLY A 47 4.26 18.13 -14.38
C GLY A 47 3.74 16.70 -14.35
N ASP A 48 4.45 15.83 -13.66
CA ASP A 48 4.13 14.41 -13.55
C ASP A 48 3.12 14.18 -12.43
N ASP A 49 2.01 13.53 -12.73
CA ASP A 49 1.00 13.18 -11.74
C ASP A 49 0.67 11.68 -11.81
N SER A 50 0.38 11.12 -10.66
CA SER A 50 -0.19 9.77 -10.54
C SER A 50 -1.70 9.90 -10.38
N VAL A 51 -2.41 9.79 -11.48
CA VAL A 51 -3.86 9.96 -11.51
C VAL A 51 -4.54 8.72 -10.99
N ARG A 52 -5.25 8.88 -9.89
CA ARG A 52 -6.11 7.84 -9.31
C ARG A 52 -7.52 7.95 -9.89
N PHE A 53 -8.09 6.83 -10.31
CA PHE A 53 -9.39 6.80 -10.99
C PHE A 53 -10.30 5.66 -10.51
N ASP A 54 -10.24 5.34 -9.22
CA ASP A 54 -11.12 4.35 -8.61
C ASP A 54 -12.58 4.77 -8.73
N LEU A 55 -13.44 3.78 -8.97
CA LEU A 55 -14.89 3.95 -8.96
C LEU A 55 -15.45 3.49 -7.61
N PRO A 56 -16.59 4.01 -7.16
CA PRO A 56 -17.26 3.50 -5.96
C PRO A 56 -17.63 2.01 -6.04
N THR A 57 -17.70 1.44 -7.25
CA THR A 57 -17.93 0.01 -7.49
C THR A 57 -16.67 -0.86 -7.32
N ASP A 58 -15.48 -0.27 -7.14
CA ASP A 58 -14.21 -0.99 -7.00
C ASP A 58 -13.96 -1.43 -5.53
N VAL A 59 -14.95 -2.04 -4.89
CA VAL A 59 -14.88 -2.39 -3.45
C VAL A 59 -13.88 -3.50 -3.11
N PHE A 60 -13.39 -4.24 -4.09
CA PHE A 60 -12.38 -5.30 -3.94
C PHE A 60 -11.07 -4.99 -4.66
N ASP A 61 -11.10 -4.09 -5.62
CA ASP A 61 -9.94 -3.81 -6.43
C ASP A 61 -8.97 -2.92 -5.66
N HIS A 62 -7.69 -3.14 -5.89
CA HIS A 62 -6.66 -2.20 -5.46
C HIS A 62 -6.80 -0.90 -6.24
N SER A 63 -6.30 0.19 -5.66
CA SER A 63 -6.34 1.50 -6.30
C SER A 63 -5.81 1.45 -7.74
N HIS A 64 -6.63 1.92 -8.66
CA HIS A 64 -6.27 2.07 -10.06
C HIS A 64 -5.62 3.43 -10.27
N TYR A 65 -4.44 3.44 -10.83
CA TYR A 65 -3.74 4.68 -11.16
C TYR A 65 -2.92 4.52 -12.44
N PHE A 66 -2.66 5.63 -13.10
CA PHE A 66 -1.71 5.73 -14.18
C PHE A 66 -0.92 7.02 -14.07
N SER A 67 0.26 7.04 -14.65
CA SER A 67 1.12 8.22 -14.65
C SER A 67 0.86 9.06 -15.89
N ALA A 68 0.82 10.37 -15.72
CA ALA A 68 0.66 11.32 -16.80
C ALA A 68 1.53 12.56 -16.54
N ARG A 69 1.94 13.24 -17.61
CA ARG A 69 2.65 14.51 -17.58
C ARG A 69 1.83 15.57 -18.27
N GLY A 70 1.57 16.67 -17.60
CA GLY A 70 0.73 17.73 -18.18
C GLY A 70 0.40 18.80 -17.17
N ALA A 71 -0.80 19.36 -17.30
CA ALA A 71 -1.32 20.34 -16.38
C ALA A 71 -2.80 20.11 -16.11
N GLY A 72 -3.24 20.49 -14.92
CA GLY A 72 -4.62 20.34 -14.53
C GLY A 72 -4.96 21.12 -13.28
N PHE A 73 -6.16 20.89 -12.79
CA PHE A 73 -6.59 21.43 -11.53
C PHE A 73 -7.62 20.53 -10.85
N THR A 74 -7.67 20.63 -9.54
CA THR A 74 -8.76 20.11 -8.71
C THR A 74 -9.52 21.29 -8.13
N ARG A 75 -10.84 21.22 -8.15
CA ARG A 75 -11.72 22.12 -7.41
C ARG A 75 -12.55 21.29 -6.45
N SER A 76 -12.51 21.62 -5.17
CA SER A 76 -13.27 20.92 -4.14
C SER A 76 -14.16 21.90 -3.40
N GLU A 77 -15.45 21.68 -3.48
CA GLU A 77 -16.49 22.40 -2.74
C GLU A 77 -17.24 21.43 -1.84
N HIS A 78 -18.09 21.93 -0.97
CA HIS A 78 -18.82 21.11 0.00
C HIS A 78 -19.68 19.99 -0.64
N ASP A 79 -20.28 20.26 -1.79
CA ASP A 79 -21.24 19.38 -2.46
C ASP A 79 -20.75 18.85 -3.80
N ARG A 80 -19.59 19.30 -4.27
CA ARG A 80 -19.04 18.91 -5.58
C ARG A 80 -17.53 18.93 -5.61
N SER A 81 -16.95 18.04 -6.41
CA SER A 81 -15.54 18.05 -6.75
C SER A 81 -15.35 17.89 -8.25
N LEU A 82 -14.32 18.53 -8.76
CA LEU A 82 -13.93 18.47 -10.16
C LEU A 82 -12.41 18.30 -10.24
N TYR A 83 -11.97 17.31 -10.98
CA TYR A 83 -10.58 17.15 -11.39
C TYR A 83 -10.52 17.22 -12.91
N ALA A 84 -9.72 18.13 -13.44
CA ALA A 84 -9.48 18.27 -14.87
C ALA A 84 -7.98 18.27 -15.14
N PHE A 85 -7.54 17.48 -16.12
CA PHE A 85 -6.15 17.37 -16.49
C PHE A 85 -6.00 17.17 -18.00
N ALA A 86 -4.98 17.76 -18.58
CA ALA A 86 -4.60 17.53 -19.98
C ALA A 86 -3.08 17.39 -20.10
N GLY A 87 -2.65 16.43 -20.88
CA GLY A 87 -1.23 16.13 -21.04
C GLY A 87 -0.99 14.88 -21.87
N THR A 88 0.02 14.13 -21.47
CA THR A 88 0.40 12.86 -22.08
C THR A 88 0.50 11.78 -21.02
N THR A 89 0.14 10.55 -21.36
CA THR A 89 0.47 9.40 -20.49
C THR A 89 1.96 9.23 -20.42
N SER A 90 2.45 8.72 -19.32
CA SER A 90 3.87 8.50 -19.08
C SER A 90 4.10 7.14 -18.44
N THR A 91 5.25 6.54 -18.75
CA THR A 91 5.69 5.31 -18.07
C THR A 91 6.76 5.69 -17.05
N TRP A 92 6.52 5.37 -15.79
CA TRP A 92 7.50 5.58 -14.75
C TRP A 92 8.62 4.56 -14.81
N LEU A 93 9.84 5.05 -14.93
CA LEU A 93 11.05 4.27 -14.81
C LEU A 93 11.67 4.59 -13.43
N GLY A 94 11.27 3.82 -12.42
CA GLY A 94 11.81 3.96 -11.07
C GLY A 94 13.22 3.40 -10.98
N THR A 95 14.19 4.22 -10.58
CA THR A 95 15.57 3.79 -10.35
C THR A 95 15.94 3.75 -8.86
N GLY A 96 14.98 3.96 -7.97
CA GLY A 96 15.18 4.06 -6.53
C GLY A 96 15.58 5.46 -6.03
N PHE A 97 16.14 6.32 -6.89
CA PHE A 97 16.57 7.67 -6.53
C PHE A 97 15.76 8.77 -7.19
N PHE A 98 15.24 8.52 -8.36
CA PHE A 98 14.34 9.43 -9.06
C PHE A 98 13.37 8.65 -9.91
N ASN A 99 12.22 9.23 -10.14
CA ASN A 99 11.25 8.74 -11.08
C ASN A 99 11.36 9.58 -12.36
N ALA A 100 11.60 8.92 -13.45
CA ALA A 100 11.60 9.55 -14.76
C ALA A 100 10.43 9.03 -15.57
N ALA A 101 9.83 9.88 -16.37
CA ALA A 101 8.68 9.53 -17.17
C ALA A 101 9.02 9.65 -18.66
N THR A 102 8.70 8.62 -19.42
CA THR A 102 8.67 8.69 -20.87
C THR A 102 7.30 9.21 -21.32
N ILE A 103 7.30 10.19 -22.21
CA ILE A 103 6.08 10.69 -22.84
C ILE A 103 5.57 9.63 -23.84
N ASP A 104 4.30 9.26 -23.72
CA ASP A 104 3.69 8.27 -24.61
C ASP A 104 2.58 8.89 -25.47
N ARG A 105 1.37 9.10 -24.95
CA ARG A 105 0.21 9.46 -25.76
C ARG A 105 -0.59 10.59 -25.11
N PRO A 106 -1.27 11.44 -25.92
CA PRO A 106 -2.09 12.49 -25.38
C PRO A 106 -3.26 11.92 -24.55
N VAL A 107 -3.56 12.56 -23.45
CA VAL A 107 -4.66 12.22 -22.55
C VAL A 107 -5.31 13.49 -22.00
N ALA A 108 -6.63 13.47 -21.94
CA ALA A 108 -7.42 14.45 -21.21
C ALA A 108 -8.34 13.72 -20.23
N ILE A 109 -8.49 14.26 -19.04
CA ILE A 109 -9.21 13.64 -17.93
C ILE A 109 -10.17 14.64 -17.34
N LEU A 110 -11.38 14.19 -17.07
CA LEU A 110 -12.40 14.96 -16.39
C LEU A 110 -13.16 14.06 -15.42
N PHE A 111 -12.87 14.19 -14.13
CA PHE A 111 -13.61 13.52 -13.08
C PHE A 111 -14.49 14.54 -12.37
N TYR A 112 -15.74 14.21 -12.22
CA TYR A 112 -16.73 15.06 -11.59
C TYR A 112 -17.53 14.25 -10.57
N GLN A 113 -17.78 14.84 -9.41
CA GLN A 113 -18.66 14.30 -8.40
C GLN A 113 -19.59 15.38 -7.88
N ARG A 114 -20.84 15.00 -7.61
CA ARG A 114 -21.83 15.90 -7.03
C ARG A 114 -22.69 15.17 -6.01
N LYS A 115 -22.83 15.76 -4.86
CA LYS A 115 -23.77 15.35 -3.83
C LYS A 115 -25.18 15.79 -4.26
N LEU A 116 -26.07 14.85 -4.51
CA LEU A 116 -27.47 15.12 -4.85
C LEU A 116 -28.35 15.22 -3.60
N LYS A 117 -28.05 14.37 -2.61
CA LYS A 117 -28.63 14.33 -1.27
C LYS A 117 -27.53 13.93 -0.28
N ASP A 118 -27.82 14.02 1.03
CA ASP A 118 -26.85 13.65 2.06
C ASP A 118 -26.34 12.20 1.93
N ASN A 119 -27.14 11.35 1.36
CA ASN A 119 -26.87 9.93 1.18
C ASN A 119 -26.76 9.50 -0.30
N LEU A 120 -26.75 10.42 -1.25
CA LEU A 120 -26.73 10.08 -2.68
C LEU A 120 -25.76 11.02 -3.44
N ARG A 121 -24.86 10.42 -4.21
CA ARG A 121 -23.90 11.12 -5.06
C ARG A 121 -23.96 10.64 -6.48
N LEU A 122 -23.77 11.55 -7.39
CA LEU A 122 -23.47 11.30 -8.80
C LEU A 122 -21.97 11.41 -9.00
N PHE A 123 -21.40 10.53 -9.80
CA PHE A 123 -20.03 10.68 -10.27
C PHE A 123 -19.91 10.39 -11.76
N SER A 124 -18.91 11.02 -12.36
CA SER A 124 -18.60 10.91 -13.79
C SER A 124 -17.08 10.84 -13.96
N HIS A 125 -16.58 9.79 -14.61
CA HIS A 125 -15.17 9.58 -14.88
C HIS A 125 -14.94 9.48 -16.38
N ASN A 126 -14.39 10.55 -16.95
CA ASN A 126 -14.16 10.68 -18.38
C ASN A 126 -12.66 10.76 -18.66
N ILE A 127 -12.19 9.90 -19.52
CA ILE A 127 -10.81 9.86 -19.99
C ILE A 127 -10.85 9.83 -21.50
N ALA A 128 -10.28 10.84 -22.14
CA ALA A 128 -10.09 10.91 -23.58
C ALA A 128 -8.59 10.76 -23.91
N GLY A 129 -8.30 9.95 -24.90
CA GLY A 129 -6.94 9.67 -25.34
C GLY A 129 -6.98 8.84 -26.61
N ASN A 130 -6.11 7.85 -26.75
CA ASN A 130 -6.16 6.92 -27.88
C ASN A 130 -7.51 6.20 -27.99
N ARG A 131 -8.18 6.00 -26.85
CA ARG A 131 -9.55 5.49 -26.76
C ARG A 131 -10.25 6.24 -25.65
N GLN A 132 -11.53 6.40 -25.82
CA GLN A 132 -12.36 7.13 -24.89
C GLN A 132 -12.95 6.19 -23.85
N THR A 133 -12.95 6.64 -22.59
CA THR A 133 -13.66 6.01 -21.48
C THR A 133 -14.62 7.04 -20.91
N LEU A 134 -15.90 6.70 -20.86
CA LEU A 134 -16.97 7.50 -20.30
C LEU A 134 -17.75 6.63 -19.32
N LEU A 135 -17.56 6.87 -18.04
CA LEU A 135 -18.20 6.09 -16.97
C LEU A 135 -18.95 7.05 -16.04
N GLU A 136 -20.21 6.76 -15.82
CA GLU A 136 -21.08 7.51 -14.92
C GLU A 136 -21.76 6.58 -13.94
N GLY A 137 -22.05 7.06 -12.76
CA GLY A 137 -22.70 6.23 -11.77
C GLY A 137 -23.26 6.98 -10.59
N LEU A 138 -23.92 6.21 -9.76
CA LEU A 138 -24.52 6.65 -8.52
C LEU A 138 -23.88 5.90 -7.37
N ASP A 139 -23.69 6.62 -6.30
CA ASP A 139 -23.18 6.15 -5.05
C ASP A 139 -24.19 6.50 -3.95
N TRP A 140 -24.74 5.49 -3.33
CA TRP A 140 -25.84 5.60 -2.38
C TRP A 140 -25.51 4.92 -1.06
N SER A 141 -25.68 5.65 0.00
CA SER A 141 -25.47 5.17 1.35
C SER A 141 -26.78 5.28 2.15
N PRO A 142 -27.66 4.26 2.07
CA PRO A 142 -28.96 4.30 2.73
C PRO A 142 -28.85 4.49 4.24
N GLU A 143 -27.85 3.87 4.81
CA GLU A 143 -27.54 3.89 6.23
C GLU A 143 -26.02 4.02 6.44
N LYS A 144 -25.60 4.40 7.64
CA LYS A 144 -24.18 4.56 7.99
C LYS A 144 -23.35 3.27 7.85
N TRP A 145 -24.01 2.13 7.89
CA TRP A 145 -23.39 0.81 7.82
C TRP A 145 -23.50 0.15 6.44
N ALA A 146 -24.22 0.77 5.50
CA ALA A 146 -24.45 0.20 4.17
C ALA A 146 -24.16 1.24 3.07
N HIS A 147 -23.48 0.79 2.04
CA HIS A 147 -23.08 1.55 0.89
C HIS A 147 -23.33 0.72 -0.38
N ALA A 148 -24.02 1.28 -1.35
CA ALA A 148 -24.30 0.65 -2.62
C ALA A 148 -23.94 1.60 -3.75
N SER A 149 -23.38 1.07 -4.82
CA SER A 149 -22.97 1.85 -5.98
C SER A 149 -23.26 1.12 -7.28
N VAL A 150 -23.54 1.89 -8.30
CA VAL A 150 -23.71 1.40 -9.67
C VAL A 150 -22.95 2.31 -10.63
N THR A 151 -22.32 1.71 -11.63
CA THR A 151 -21.58 2.42 -12.67
C THR A 151 -21.95 1.85 -14.03
N GLY A 152 -22.16 2.69 -15.01
CA GLY A 152 -22.39 2.29 -16.39
C GLY A 152 -21.63 3.18 -17.35
N GLY A 153 -21.40 2.69 -18.57
CA GLY A 153 -20.75 3.50 -19.60
C GLY A 153 -20.09 2.69 -20.70
N ILE A 154 -19.11 3.31 -21.32
CA ILE A 154 -18.34 2.73 -22.41
C ILE A 154 -16.85 3.00 -22.22
N GLY A 155 -16.01 2.09 -22.69
CA GLY A 155 -14.57 2.29 -22.76
C GLY A 155 -13.94 1.44 -23.85
N SER A 156 -13.04 2.02 -24.63
CA SER A 156 -12.43 1.35 -25.78
C SER A 156 -13.47 0.80 -26.79
N ASN A 157 -14.59 1.49 -26.97
CA ASN A 157 -15.75 1.06 -27.77
C ASN A 157 -16.44 -0.20 -27.24
N GLN A 158 -16.27 -0.51 -25.97
CA GLN A 158 -16.87 -1.66 -25.29
C GLN A 158 -17.78 -1.18 -24.16
N PRO A 159 -18.89 -1.87 -23.89
CA PRO A 159 -19.78 -1.54 -22.78
C PRO A 159 -19.14 -1.85 -21.44
N TYR A 160 -19.56 -1.12 -20.41
CA TYR A 160 -19.21 -1.34 -19.02
C TYR A 160 -20.45 -1.17 -18.14
N ALA A 161 -20.68 -2.09 -17.25
CA ALA A 161 -21.66 -1.96 -16.18
C ALA A 161 -21.11 -2.64 -14.92
N ALA A 162 -21.25 -2.00 -13.78
CA ALA A 162 -20.83 -2.53 -12.50
C ALA A 162 -21.84 -2.17 -11.41
N ALA A 163 -21.93 -3.04 -10.41
CA ALA A 163 -22.69 -2.79 -9.19
C ALA A 163 -21.89 -3.32 -8.00
N ALA A 164 -21.96 -2.63 -6.88
CA ALA A 164 -21.31 -3.05 -5.64
C ALA A 164 -22.17 -2.74 -4.43
N LEU A 165 -22.01 -3.55 -3.40
CA LEU A 165 -22.58 -3.37 -2.08
C LEU A 165 -21.50 -3.64 -1.03
N ASP A 166 -21.35 -2.72 -0.10
CA ASP A 166 -20.49 -2.83 1.08
C ASP A 166 -21.35 -2.55 2.32
N ALA A 167 -21.41 -3.51 3.22
CA ALA A 167 -22.17 -3.38 4.46
C ALA A 167 -21.31 -3.85 5.63
N GLU A 168 -21.11 -2.99 6.62
CA GLU A 168 -20.23 -3.29 7.75
C GLU A 168 -20.90 -2.95 9.08
N SER A 169 -20.98 -3.94 9.95
CA SER A 169 -21.37 -3.81 11.35
C SER A 169 -20.19 -4.18 12.26
N GLN A 170 -20.37 -4.06 13.57
CA GLN A 170 -19.31 -4.44 14.52
C GLN A 170 -18.84 -5.89 14.41
N LYS A 171 -19.72 -6.80 14.02
CA LYS A 171 -19.42 -8.25 13.95
C LYS A 171 -19.44 -8.82 12.56
N LEU A 172 -20.05 -8.15 11.61
CA LEU A 172 -20.24 -8.66 10.26
C LEU A 172 -19.89 -7.58 9.24
N ALA A 173 -18.98 -7.91 8.32
CA ALA A 173 -18.75 -7.13 7.12
C ALA A 173 -19.09 -8.01 5.90
N PHE A 174 -19.84 -7.43 5.00
CA PHE A 174 -20.24 -8.08 3.75
C PHE A 174 -19.91 -7.15 2.59
N LYS A 175 -19.20 -7.68 1.60
CA LYS A 175 -18.85 -6.95 0.38
C LYS A 175 -19.21 -7.80 -0.82
N THR A 176 -19.78 -7.17 -1.82
CA THR A 176 -19.99 -7.81 -3.12
C THR A 176 -19.85 -6.79 -4.23
N SER A 177 -19.31 -7.22 -5.34
CA SER A 177 -19.28 -6.46 -6.58
C SER A 177 -19.46 -7.38 -7.78
N TYR A 178 -20.07 -6.85 -8.81
CA TYR A 178 -20.21 -7.53 -10.07
C TYR A 178 -19.94 -6.55 -11.22
N VAL A 179 -19.07 -6.96 -12.14
CA VAL A 179 -18.67 -6.15 -13.29
C VAL A 179 -18.94 -6.92 -14.55
N VAL A 180 -19.63 -6.31 -15.49
CA VAL A 180 -19.88 -6.83 -16.84
C VAL A 180 -19.26 -5.88 -17.85
N THR A 181 -18.36 -6.39 -18.66
CA THR A 181 -17.66 -5.59 -19.67
C THR A 181 -17.59 -6.33 -20.99
N GLY A 182 -17.33 -5.59 -22.07
CA GLY A 182 -16.88 -6.22 -23.31
C GLY A 182 -15.45 -6.74 -23.18
N ASP A 183 -15.09 -7.74 -23.96
CA ASP A 183 -13.81 -8.46 -23.88
C ASP A 183 -12.57 -7.55 -24.02
N MET A 184 -12.71 -6.46 -24.74
CA MET A 184 -11.64 -5.50 -25.01
C MET A 184 -11.74 -4.22 -24.17
N PHE A 185 -12.63 -4.22 -23.17
CA PHE A 185 -12.77 -3.06 -22.31
C PHE A 185 -11.44 -2.72 -21.61
N ARG A 186 -11.12 -1.43 -21.58
CA ARG A 186 -10.00 -0.88 -20.83
C ARG A 186 -10.44 0.46 -20.27
N ARG A 187 -10.33 0.61 -18.97
CA ARG A 187 -10.64 1.86 -18.27
C ARG A 187 -9.66 2.96 -18.62
N VAL A 188 -8.43 2.59 -18.90
CA VAL A 188 -7.35 3.50 -19.27
C VAL A 188 -6.67 3.03 -20.55
N THR A 189 -6.23 3.98 -21.35
CA THR A 189 -5.60 3.73 -22.66
C THR A 189 -4.19 3.17 -22.58
N VAL A 190 -3.58 3.16 -21.41
CA VAL A 190 -2.25 2.60 -21.19
C VAL A 190 -2.36 1.10 -20.97
N ILE A 191 -1.63 0.40 -21.76
CA ILE A 191 -1.73 -1.05 -21.87
C ILE A 191 -0.80 -1.71 -20.86
N SER A 192 -1.35 -2.18 -19.75
CA SER A 192 -0.83 -3.42 -19.21
C SER A 192 -1.63 -4.56 -19.84
N PRO A 193 -1.02 -5.49 -20.57
CA PRO A 193 -1.73 -6.65 -21.11
C PRO A 193 -2.34 -7.53 -20.01
N MET A 194 -1.95 -7.32 -18.76
CA MET A 194 -2.41 -8.03 -17.57
C MET A 194 -3.62 -7.39 -16.90
N SER A 195 -3.99 -6.16 -17.25
CA SER A 195 -5.09 -5.41 -16.62
C SER A 195 -6.37 -5.42 -17.45
N SER A 196 -6.80 -6.57 -17.92
CA SER A 196 -8.13 -6.69 -18.51
C SER A 196 -9.18 -6.61 -17.40
N GLU A 197 -10.03 -5.62 -17.46
CA GLU A 197 -11.19 -5.49 -16.58
C GLU A 197 -12.37 -6.28 -17.14
N VAL A 198 -12.22 -7.57 -17.18
CA VAL A 198 -13.25 -8.46 -17.71
C VAL A 198 -14.25 -8.86 -16.63
N ASN A 199 -15.37 -9.41 -17.09
CA ASN A 199 -16.47 -9.87 -16.23
C ASN A 199 -15.95 -10.56 -14.98
N LYS A 200 -16.22 -9.97 -13.83
CA LYS A 200 -15.86 -10.53 -12.53
C LYS A 200 -16.99 -10.32 -11.53
N GLY A 201 -17.14 -11.26 -10.65
CA GLY A 201 -18.11 -11.19 -9.58
C GLY A 201 -17.47 -11.67 -8.29
N ASN A 202 -17.49 -10.82 -7.29
CA ASN A 202 -16.84 -11.07 -6.01
C ASN A 202 -17.84 -10.95 -4.88
N VAL A 203 -17.78 -11.90 -3.95
CA VAL A 203 -18.51 -11.84 -2.68
C VAL A 203 -17.55 -12.17 -1.56
N GLN A 204 -17.53 -11.36 -0.53
CA GLN A 204 -16.75 -11.61 0.66
C GLN A 204 -17.58 -11.33 1.91
N MET A 205 -17.48 -12.21 2.87
CA MET A 205 -18.08 -12.04 4.19
C MET A 205 -16.99 -12.22 5.26
N LEU A 206 -16.89 -11.27 6.16
CA LEU A 206 -16.05 -11.35 7.34
C LEU A 206 -16.96 -11.35 8.56
N TYR A 207 -16.86 -12.38 9.38
CA TYR A 207 -17.62 -12.52 10.62
C TYR A 207 -16.67 -12.56 11.82
N LYS A 208 -16.91 -11.69 12.80
CA LYS A 208 -16.15 -11.58 14.05
C LYS A 208 -17.07 -11.88 15.23
N PRO A 209 -17.23 -13.15 15.64
CA PRO A 209 -18.09 -13.50 16.78
C PRO A 209 -17.65 -12.81 18.07
N ASN A 210 -16.36 -12.61 18.25
CA ASN A 210 -15.75 -11.91 19.36
C ASN A 210 -14.44 -11.25 18.95
N GLN A 211 -13.76 -10.61 19.89
CA GLN A 211 -12.48 -9.90 19.64
C GLN A 211 -11.28 -10.82 19.32
N TYR A 212 -11.43 -12.12 19.48
CA TYR A 212 -10.34 -13.08 19.33
C TYR A 212 -10.42 -13.87 18.03
N ILE A 213 -11.58 -13.98 17.45
CA ILE A 213 -11.84 -14.86 16.30
C ILE A 213 -12.41 -14.05 15.15
N SER A 214 -11.86 -14.26 13.96
CA SER A 214 -12.45 -13.81 12.70
C SER A 214 -12.55 -14.96 11.70
N VAL A 215 -13.65 -14.99 10.98
CA VAL A 215 -13.91 -15.95 9.91
C VAL A 215 -14.18 -15.17 8.64
N THR A 216 -13.40 -15.44 7.60
CA THR A 216 -13.58 -14.84 6.27
C THR A 216 -13.96 -15.91 5.28
N THR A 217 -15.00 -15.66 4.52
CA THR A 217 -15.35 -16.49 3.36
C THR A 217 -15.51 -15.62 2.13
N GLY A 218 -15.13 -16.13 0.98
CA GLY A 218 -15.19 -15.38 -0.26
C GLY A 218 -15.38 -16.29 -1.46
N HIS A 219 -16.02 -15.73 -2.47
CA HIS A 219 -16.17 -16.31 -3.80
C HIS A 219 -15.84 -15.23 -4.84
N GLU A 220 -15.01 -15.60 -5.80
CA GLU A 220 -14.62 -14.73 -6.90
C GLU A 220 -14.81 -15.45 -8.23
N ASN A 221 -15.56 -14.83 -9.13
CA ASN A 221 -15.66 -15.25 -10.53
C ASN A 221 -14.96 -14.23 -11.41
N ILE A 222 -14.00 -14.69 -12.19
CA ILE A 222 -13.22 -13.86 -13.09
C ILE A 222 -13.15 -14.45 -14.49
N LEU A 223 -13.00 -13.57 -15.47
CA LEU A 223 -12.51 -13.96 -16.80
C LEU A 223 -11.09 -13.45 -16.95
N GLN A 224 -10.17 -14.31 -17.30
CA GLN A 224 -8.76 -13.95 -17.47
C GLN A 224 -8.14 -14.66 -18.66
N PRO A 225 -7.16 -14.06 -19.35
CA PRO A 225 -6.41 -14.76 -20.38
C PRO A 225 -5.48 -15.79 -19.74
N VAL A 226 -5.46 -17.01 -20.26
CA VAL A 226 -4.51 -18.05 -19.82
C VAL A 226 -3.08 -17.72 -20.24
N THR A 227 -2.93 -17.05 -21.38
CA THR A 227 -1.66 -16.54 -21.90
C THR A 227 -1.84 -15.10 -22.32
N VAL A 228 -0.77 -14.31 -22.27
CA VAL A 228 -0.78 -12.92 -22.74
C VAL A 228 -1.30 -12.85 -24.18
N GLY A 229 -2.44 -12.13 -24.37
CA GLY A 229 -3.11 -12.03 -25.68
C GLY A 229 -3.94 -13.24 -26.08
N GLY A 230 -4.04 -14.26 -25.21
CA GLY A 230 -4.89 -15.44 -25.43
C GLY A 230 -6.38 -15.19 -25.20
N PRO A 231 -7.22 -16.20 -25.51
CA PRO A 231 -8.65 -16.10 -25.28
C PRO A 231 -8.95 -16.01 -23.77
N MET A 232 -10.01 -15.27 -23.45
CA MET A 232 -10.51 -15.14 -22.10
C MET A 232 -11.15 -16.44 -21.63
N GLN A 233 -10.84 -16.86 -20.42
CA GLN A 233 -11.36 -18.09 -19.85
C GLN A 233 -11.94 -17.83 -18.45
N ALA A 234 -13.06 -18.48 -18.17
CA ALA A 234 -13.70 -18.39 -16.88
C ALA A 234 -12.86 -19.11 -15.81
N ALA A 235 -12.71 -18.48 -14.67
CA ALA A 235 -12.14 -19.07 -13.47
C ALA A 235 -12.98 -18.64 -12.26
N SER A 236 -13.01 -19.48 -11.23
CA SER A 236 -13.59 -19.11 -9.95
C SER A 236 -12.68 -19.54 -8.81
N ILE A 237 -12.72 -18.77 -7.73
CA ILE A 237 -11.96 -19.03 -6.52
C ILE A 237 -12.91 -18.94 -5.33
N ASP A 238 -12.98 -20.03 -4.56
CA ASP A 238 -13.63 -20.07 -3.25
C ASP A 238 -12.58 -20.06 -2.17
N GLN A 239 -12.80 -19.27 -1.13
CA GLN A 239 -11.89 -19.21 0.02
C GLN A 239 -12.66 -19.18 1.34
N LEU A 240 -12.09 -19.83 2.32
CA LEU A 240 -12.53 -19.78 3.71
C LEU A 240 -11.29 -19.68 4.59
N SER A 241 -11.23 -18.69 5.46
CA SER A 241 -10.18 -18.57 6.45
C SER A 241 -10.73 -18.29 7.84
N THR A 242 -9.99 -18.74 8.83
CA THR A 242 -10.26 -18.45 10.24
C THR A 242 -8.98 -18.00 10.88
N ASP A 243 -9.02 -16.86 11.54
CA ASP A 243 -7.90 -16.29 12.29
C ASP A 243 -8.30 -16.16 13.75
N MET A 244 -7.38 -16.50 14.65
CA MET A 244 -7.57 -16.38 16.08
C MET A 244 -6.36 -15.72 16.73
N HIS A 245 -6.62 -14.72 17.57
CA HIS A 245 -5.62 -14.00 18.35
C HIS A 245 -5.98 -14.08 19.83
N VAL A 246 -5.16 -14.78 20.61
CA VAL A 246 -5.33 -14.91 22.04
C VAL A 246 -4.05 -14.52 22.75
N ASP A 247 -4.06 -13.37 23.44
CA ASP A 247 -2.90 -12.80 24.11
C ASP A 247 -1.70 -12.64 23.15
N ARG A 248 -0.70 -13.50 23.30
CA ARG A 248 0.53 -13.50 22.48
C ARG A 248 0.57 -14.57 21.41
N PHE A 249 -0.49 -15.36 21.34
CA PHE A 249 -0.63 -16.38 20.30
C PHE A 249 -1.54 -15.87 19.19
N TYR A 250 -1.18 -16.20 17.98
CA TYR A 250 -2.06 -16.08 16.83
C TYR A 250 -1.95 -17.35 15.99
N PHE A 251 -3.06 -17.80 15.51
CA PHE A 251 -3.12 -18.91 14.59
C PHE A 251 -4.26 -18.71 13.60
N GLY A 252 -4.12 -19.33 12.45
CA GLY A 252 -5.17 -19.31 11.46
C GLY A 252 -5.08 -20.48 10.52
N THR A 253 -6.18 -20.71 9.85
CA THR A 253 -6.29 -21.71 8.81
C THR A 253 -7.05 -21.13 7.62
N GLY A 254 -6.62 -21.49 6.43
CA GLY A 254 -7.26 -21.11 5.18
C GLY A 254 -7.48 -22.32 4.28
N LEU A 255 -8.60 -22.35 3.62
CA LEU A 255 -8.95 -23.31 2.58
C LEU A 255 -9.24 -22.51 1.32
N PHE A 256 -8.72 -22.96 0.20
CA PHE A 256 -9.11 -22.39 -1.08
C PHE A 256 -9.37 -23.51 -2.11
N ARG A 257 -10.24 -23.20 -3.01
CA ARG A 257 -10.54 -24.03 -4.17
C ARG A 257 -10.65 -23.13 -5.38
N SER A 258 -9.96 -23.47 -6.44
CA SER A 258 -10.11 -22.77 -7.71
C SER A 258 -10.56 -23.72 -8.81
N HIS A 259 -11.43 -23.23 -9.66
CA HIS A 259 -11.92 -23.88 -10.86
C HIS A 259 -11.52 -23.04 -12.06
N ALA A 260 -10.78 -23.62 -12.97
CA ALA A 260 -10.40 -22.97 -14.21
C ALA A 260 -10.47 -23.98 -15.36
N SER A 261 -10.62 -23.49 -16.58
CA SER A 261 -10.64 -24.33 -17.78
C SER A 261 -9.38 -25.17 -17.97
N VAL A 262 -8.25 -24.70 -17.46
CA VAL A 262 -6.96 -25.41 -17.48
C VAL A 262 -6.81 -26.44 -16.36
N GLY A 263 -7.76 -26.52 -15.44
CA GLY A 263 -7.76 -27.48 -14.34
C GLY A 263 -8.20 -26.87 -13.02
N ASN A 264 -8.54 -27.74 -12.09
CA ASN A 264 -8.95 -27.37 -10.75
C ASN A 264 -7.75 -27.41 -9.81
N SER A 265 -7.72 -26.52 -8.85
CA SER A 265 -6.77 -26.56 -7.74
C SER A 265 -7.48 -26.42 -6.40
N ARG A 266 -6.87 -26.94 -5.38
CA ARG A 266 -7.30 -26.77 -3.99
C ARG A 266 -6.08 -26.64 -3.08
N GLY A 267 -6.25 -25.96 -1.99
CA GLY A 267 -5.15 -25.87 -1.03
C GLY A 267 -5.62 -25.52 0.36
N THR A 268 -4.69 -25.74 1.28
CA THR A 268 -4.85 -25.42 2.67
C THR A 268 -3.65 -24.61 3.14
N ASN A 269 -3.92 -23.66 3.98
CA ASN A 269 -2.91 -22.89 4.69
C ASN A 269 -3.20 -22.99 6.18
N PHE A 270 -2.17 -23.24 6.97
CA PHE A 270 -2.24 -23.21 8.42
C PHE A 270 -1.03 -22.47 8.95
N TYR A 271 -1.26 -21.53 9.83
CA TYR A 271 -0.18 -20.84 10.50
C TYR A 271 -0.40 -20.74 11.99
N VAL A 272 0.69 -20.74 12.73
CA VAL A 272 0.71 -20.49 14.15
C VAL A 272 1.92 -19.62 14.49
N GLY A 273 1.70 -18.65 15.34
CA GLY A 273 2.76 -17.79 15.81
C GLY A 273 2.61 -17.44 17.28
N ARG A 274 3.74 -17.08 17.86
CA ARG A 274 3.81 -16.65 19.24
C ARG A 274 4.84 -15.55 19.42
N ARG A 275 4.45 -14.50 20.13
CA ARG A 275 5.39 -13.50 20.63
C ARG A 275 5.87 -13.90 22.03
N ILE A 276 7.18 -14.09 22.18
CA ILE A 276 7.84 -14.49 23.43
C ILE A 276 8.55 -13.27 23.99
N GLY A 277 7.98 -12.69 25.05
CA GLY A 277 8.47 -11.43 25.59
C GLY A 277 8.41 -10.29 24.57
N ARG A 278 9.38 -9.37 24.67
CA ARG A 278 9.53 -8.24 23.71
C ARG A 278 10.54 -8.54 22.60
N ARG A 279 11.29 -9.63 22.74
CA ARG A 279 12.47 -9.91 21.90
C ARG A 279 12.18 -10.89 20.78
N PHE A 280 11.36 -11.90 21.01
CA PHE A 280 11.20 -12.98 20.04
C PHE A 280 9.79 -13.05 19.50
N GLU A 281 9.70 -13.31 18.22
CA GLU A 281 8.47 -13.70 17.53
C GLU A 281 8.77 -14.93 16.68
N VAL A 282 8.02 -15.99 16.88
CA VAL A 282 8.18 -17.26 16.18
C VAL A 282 6.90 -17.55 15.41
N ASN A 283 7.03 -17.83 14.13
CA ASN A 283 5.93 -18.20 13.25
C ASN A 283 6.25 -19.50 12.53
N THR A 284 5.24 -20.32 12.37
CA THR A 284 5.29 -21.50 11.51
C THR A 284 4.10 -21.45 10.55
N ASN A 285 4.36 -21.70 9.29
CA ASN A 285 3.35 -21.74 8.24
C ASN A 285 3.45 -23.05 7.47
N TYR A 286 2.31 -23.71 7.31
CA TYR A 286 2.16 -24.87 6.46
C TYR A 286 1.21 -24.52 5.32
N PHE A 287 1.64 -24.71 4.09
CA PHE A 287 0.86 -24.53 2.89
C PHE A 287 0.89 -25.79 2.06
N ASN A 288 -0.27 -26.25 1.63
CA ASN A 288 -0.41 -27.35 0.70
C ASN A 288 -1.32 -26.93 -0.45
N SER A 289 -0.88 -27.16 -1.66
CA SER A 289 -1.68 -26.92 -2.87
C SER A 289 -1.59 -28.13 -3.78
N GLN A 290 -2.74 -28.55 -4.27
CA GLN A 290 -2.91 -29.62 -5.23
C GLN A 290 -3.58 -29.07 -6.48
N SER A 291 -3.02 -29.31 -7.64
CA SER A 291 -3.58 -28.93 -8.92
C SER A 291 -3.75 -30.18 -9.78
N ALA A 292 -4.82 -30.23 -10.56
CA ALA A 292 -5.12 -31.37 -11.45
C ALA A 292 -4.01 -31.64 -12.48
N ASN A 293 -3.31 -30.60 -12.90
CA ASN A 293 -2.32 -30.64 -13.98
C ASN A 293 -0.90 -30.30 -13.52
N ALA A 294 -0.66 -30.21 -12.23
CA ALA A 294 0.65 -29.84 -11.68
C ALA A 294 1.01 -30.69 -10.45
N ILE A 295 2.30 -30.68 -10.15
CA ILE A 295 2.83 -31.35 -8.97
C ILE A 295 2.23 -30.71 -7.71
N SER A 296 1.75 -31.54 -6.79
CA SER A 296 1.34 -31.09 -5.46
C SER A 296 2.50 -30.35 -4.79
N THR A 297 2.24 -29.15 -4.33
CA THR A 297 3.25 -28.34 -3.65
C THR A 297 2.94 -28.26 -2.17
N THR A 298 3.87 -28.73 -1.37
CA THR A 298 3.81 -28.59 0.08
C THR A 298 4.96 -27.71 0.54
N ILE A 299 4.63 -26.67 1.30
CA ILE A 299 5.61 -25.75 1.88
C ILE A 299 5.41 -25.75 3.39
N LEU A 300 6.45 -26.06 4.11
CA LEU A 300 6.54 -25.87 5.56
C LEU A 300 7.61 -24.82 5.82
N SER A 301 7.26 -23.74 6.48
CA SER A 301 8.21 -22.68 6.81
C SER A 301 8.12 -22.29 8.27
N GLY A 302 9.27 -21.96 8.84
CA GLY A 302 9.42 -21.40 10.17
C GLY A 302 10.17 -20.09 10.09
N THR A 303 9.69 -19.08 10.80
CA THR A 303 10.30 -17.76 10.88
C THR A 303 10.57 -17.43 12.34
N VAL A 304 11.76 -16.95 12.63
CA VAL A 304 12.13 -16.39 13.94
C VAL A 304 12.59 -14.96 13.72
N ARG A 305 11.91 -14.04 14.36
CA ARG A 305 12.35 -12.65 14.46
C ARG A 305 12.87 -12.41 15.87
N GLU A 306 14.07 -11.89 15.98
CA GLU A 306 14.70 -11.53 17.23
C GLU A 306 15.06 -10.05 17.25
N ASN A 307 14.50 -9.31 18.20
CA ASN A 307 14.87 -7.93 18.48
C ASN A 307 15.92 -7.93 19.60
N LEU A 308 17.18 -7.97 19.23
CA LEU A 308 18.30 -7.99 20.18
C LEU A 308 18.39 -6.70 20.97
N SER A 309 18.05 -5.59 20.35
CA SER A 309 17.92 -4.27 20.99
C SER A 309 16.92 -3.42 20.23
N SER A 310 16.65 -2.20 20.70
CA SER A 310 15.88 -1.20 19.96
C SER A 310 16.51 -0.80 18.62
N ARG A 311 17.77 -1.16 18.40
CA ARG A 311 18.55 -0.80 17.21
C ARG A 311 18.88 -1.97 16.30
N PHE A 312 18.78 -3.18 16.79
CA PHE A 312 19.22 -4.36 16.05
C PHE A 312 18.17 -5.46 16.08
N SER A 313 17.72 -5.88 14.92
CA SER A 313 16.82 -7.02 14.73
C SER A 313 17.41 -8.05 13.77
N LEU A 314 17.11 -9.32 14.01
CA LEU A 314 17.43 -10.43 13.14
C LEU A 314 16.13 -11.12 12.68
N LEU A 315 16.12 -11.57 11.45
CA LEU A 315 15.08 -12.38 10.87
C LEU A 315 15.72 -13.65 10.31
N GLN A 316 15.21 -14.78 10.72
CA GLN A 316 15.62 -16.09 10.21
C GLN A 316 14.41 -16.82 9.68
N LEU A 317 14.53 -17.39 8.51
CA LEU A 317 13.48 -18.19 7.87
C LEU A 317 14.10 -19.50 7.40
N ILE A 318 13.42 -20.58 7.71
CA ILE A 318 13.69 -21.90 7.16
C ILE A 318 12.43 -22.38 6.44
N SER A 319 12.59 -22.92 5.26
CA SER A 319 11.46 -23.40 4.48
C SER A 319 11.79 -24.71 3.80
N ARG A 320 10.84 -25.64 3.78
CA ARG A 320 10.94 -26.90 3.07
C ARG A 320 9.86 -26.99 2.00
N THR A 321 10.29 -27.15 0.75
CA THR A 321 9.40 -27.23 -0.42
C THR A 321 9.84 -28.40 -1.29
N ALA A 322 8.92 -29.30 -1.64
CA ALA A 322 9.19 -30.47 -2.48
C ALA A 322 10.41 -31.30 -2.00
N GLY A 323 10.55 -31.45 -0.67
CA GLY A 323 11.68 -32.19 -0.07
C GLY A 323 12.98 -31.37 0.04
N GLN A 324 13.07 -30.21 -0.58
CA GLN A 324 14.24 -29.32 -0.54
C GLN A 324 14.11 -28.30 0.58
N THR A 325 15.19 -28.11 1.32
CA THR A 325 15.25 -27.12 2.41
C THR A 325 15.97 -25.87 1.93
N THR A 326 15.37 -24.74 2.17
CA THR A 326 15.91 -23.41 1.88
C THR A 326 15.93 -22.58 3.15
N TYR A 327 16.79 -21.57 3.17
CA TYR A 327 16.90 -20.68 4.31
C TYR A 327 17.10 -19.23 3.83
N ALA A 328 16.58 -18.32 4.64
CA ALA A 328 16.84 -16.91 4.48
C ALA A 328 17.17 -16.32 5.84
N PHE A 329 18.04 -15.35 5.87
CA PHE A 329 18.32 -14.58 7.07
C PHE A 329 18.50 -13.11 6.72
N GLY A 330 18.04 -12.26 7.62
CA GLY A 330 18.14 -10.84 7.49
C GLY A 330 18.53 -10.20 8.81
N GLY A 331 19.06 -9.00 8.73
CA GLY A 331 19.36 -8.21 9.90
C GLY A 331 19.24 -6.73 9.59
N ASP A 332 18.62 -6.02 10.51
CA ASP A 332 18.46 -4.57 10.42
C ASP A 332 19.17 -3.93 11.62
N TYR A 333 20.00 -2.96 11.32
CA TYR A 333 20.60 -2.08 12.31
C TYR A 333 20.14 -0.66 12.08
N ILE A 334 19.56 -0.04 13.09
CA ILE A 334 19.05 1.33 13.04
C ILE A 334 19.66 2.15 14.16
N SER A 335 20.37 3.20 13.81
CA SER A 335 20.86 4.19 14.75
C SER A 335 20.50 5.62 14.28
N ASN A 336 20.87 6.61 15.06
CA ASN A 336 20.54 8.00 14.74
C ASN A 336 21.14 8.51 13.41
N ARG A 337 22.19 7.86 12.91
CA ARG A 337 22.89 8.28 11.69
C ARG A 337 23.01 7.18 10.66
N LEU A 338 22.86 5.92 11.05
CA LEU A 338 23.12 4.79 10.19
C LEU A 338 21.96 3.79 10.27
N MET A 339 21.42 3.47 9.14
CA MET A 339 20.52 2.33 8.96
C MET A 339 21.19 1.36 7.99
N VAL A 340 21.27 0.09 8.36
CA VAL A 340 21.80 -0.97 7.51
C VAL A 340 20.82 -2.12 7.55
N SER A 341 20.46 -2.61 6.39
CA SER A 341 19.65 -3.84 6.23
C SER A 341 20.42 -4.82 5.35
N VAL A 342 20.56 -6.04 5.82
CA VAL A 342 21.17 -7.13 5.07
C VAL A 342 20.17 -8.26 4.98
N ASN A 343 19.89 -8.72 3.77
CA ASN A 343 18.97 -9.83 3.54
C ASN A 343 19.63 -10.83 2.59
N TYR A 344 19.74 -12.05 3.04
CA TYR A 344 20.16 -13.19 2.25
C TYR A 344 19.01 -14.19 2.14
N GLN A 345 18.78 -14.71 0.95
CA GLN A 345 17.82 -15.78 0.73
C GLN A 345 18.35 -16.81 -0.27
N ASN A 346 18.05 -18.06 0.01
CA ASN A 346 18.20 -19.17 -0.91
C ASN A 346 16.82 -19.76 -1.14
N VAL A 347 16.26 -19.55 -2.33
CA VAL A 347 14.87 -19.93 -2.69
C VAL A 347 14.92 -21.09 -3.67
N TYR A 348 14.11 -22.12 -3.41
CA TYR A 348 13.90 -23.24 -4.32
C TYR A 348 12.72 -22.96 -5.24
N LEU A 349 12.95 -22.99 -6.55
CA LEU A 349 11.94 -22.73 -7.60
C LEU A 349 11.75 -24.01 -8.44
N PRO A 350 10.79 -24.86 -8.09
CA PRO A 350 10.59 -26.17 -8.74
C PRO A 350 10.23 -26.06 -10.23
N PHE A 351 9.76 -24.90 -10.67
CA PHE A 351 9.41 -24.61 -12.08
C PHE A 351 10.62 -24.20 -12.93
N ARG A 352 11.83 -24.16 -12.37
CA ARG A 352 13.08 -23.86 -13.08
C ARG A 352 14.06 -25.03 -12.96
N PRO A 353 13.86 -26.13 -13.69
CA PRO A 353 14.64 -27.37 -13.50
C PRO A 353 16.13 -27.20 -13.80
N SER A 354 16.51 -26.27 -14.66
CA SER A 354 17.93 -26.01 -15.00
C SER A 354 18.69 -25.25 -13.89
N ASN A 355 17.98 -24.46 -13.06
CA ASN A 355 18.56 -23.74 -11.93
C ASN A 355 17.51 -23.56 -10.85
N PRO A 356 17.21 -24.63 -10.11
CA PRO A 356 16.11 -24.63 -9.15
C PRO A 356 16.41 -23.81 -7.88
N PHE A 357 17.66 -23.58 -7.55
CA PHE A 357 18.05 -22.78 -6.39
C PHE A 357 18.50 -21.39 -6.83
N GLN A 358 17.86 -20.37 -6.29
CA GLN A 358 18.25 -18.98 -6.51
C GLN A 358 18.73 -18.36 -5.21
N GLN A 359 19.93 -17.83 -5.24
CA GLN A 359 20.51 -17.10 -4.12
C GLN A 359 20.46 -15.60 -4.42
N ALA A 360 20.05 -14.84 -3.45
CA ALA A 360 20.06 -13.38 -3.54
C ALA A 360 20.60 -12.80 -2.23
N LEU A 361 21.48 -11.84 -2.35
CA LEU A 361 21.99 -11.05 -1.24
C LEU A 361 21.69 -9.59 -1.50
N ALA A 362 20.92 -8.96 -0.63
CA ALA A 362 20.62 -7.54 -0.67
C ALA A 362 21.24 -6.85 0.55
N LEU A 363 21.93 -5.76 0.31
CA LEU A 363 22.48 -4.88 1.33
C LEU A 363 22.00 -3.47 1.04
N ASN A 364 21.33 -2.86 2.01
CA ASN A 364 20.91 -1.47 1.95
C ASN A 364 21.54 -0.72 3.12
N ALA A 365 22.11 0.43 2.85
CA ALA A 365 22.67 1.30 3.86
C ALA A 365 22.20 2.73 3.63
N SER A 366 21.88 3.42 4.69
CA SER A 366 21.52 4.83 4.68
C SER A 366 22.30 5.53 5.78
N PHE A 367 23.08 6.53 5.40
CA PHE A 367 23.91 7.28 6.32
C PHE A 367 23.56 8.77 6.26
N ARG A 368 23.25 9.34 7.41
CA ARG A 368 23.04 10.77 7.56
C ARG A 368 24.36 11.49 7.84
N VAL A 369 24.76 12.34 6.92
CA VAL A 369 26.00 13.13 7.04
C VAL A 369 25.78 14.33 7.96
N THR A 370 24.72 15.09 7.69
CA THR A 370 24.27 16.25 8.48
C THR A 370 22.76 16.23 8.61
N GLY A 371 22.14 17.12 9.37
CA GLY A 371 20.68 17.17 9.56
C GLY A 371 19.88 16.93 8.27
N PRO A 372 20.08 17.73 7.20
CA PRO A 372 19.29 17.60 5.96
C PRO A 372 19.91 16.66 4.92
N MET A 373 21.13 16.14 5.10
CA MET A 373 21.84 15.39 4.07
C MET A 373 21.96 13.91 4.41
N GLN A 374 21.48 13.06 3.51
CA GLN A 374 21.49 11.60 3.62
C GLN A 374 22.15 10.98 2.40
N ILE A 375 23.02 10.01 2.62
CA ILE A 375 23.60 9.16 1.58
C ILE A 375 22.95 7.78 1.70
N THR A 376 22.49 7.23 0.60
CA THR A 376 21.95 5.89 0.52
C THR A 376 22.82 5.05 -0.39
N ALA A 377 23.06 3.81 -0.02
CA ALA A 377 23.72 2.81 -0.85
C ALA A 377 22.90 1.54 -0.84
N ALA A 378 22.66 0.96 -1.99
CA ALA A 378 22.04 -0.34 -2.11
C ALA A 378 22.89 -1.22 -3.01
N SER A 379 23.03 -2.47 -2.63
CA SER A 379 23.73 -3.49 -3.42
C SER A 379 22.89 -4.76 -3.40
N ASN A 380 22.74 -5.37 -4.55
CA ASN A 380 22.01 -6.62 -4.70
C ASN A 380 22.79 -7.56 -5.61
N VAL A 381 23.10 -8.74 -5.12
CA VAL A 381 23.55 -9.85 -5.96
C VAL A 381 22.29 -10.59 -6.42
N ALA A 382 21.97 -10.42 -7.69
CA ALA A 382 20.82 -11.09 -8.29
C ALA A 382 21.06 -12.60 -8.45
N PRO A 383 20.01 -13.43 -8.62
CA PRO A 383 20.15 -14.88 -8.79
C PRO A 383 20.99 -15.32 -9.97
N ASP A 384 21.20 -14.44 -10.94
CA ASP A 384 22.10 -14.65 -12.09
C ASP A 384 23.59 -14.41 -11.77
N GLY A 385 23.90 -14.07 -10.50
CA GLY A 385 25.24 -13.77 -10.02
C GLY A 385 25.72 -12.35 -10.33
N HIS A 386 24.92 -11.54 -11.02
CA HIS A 386 25.28 -10.15 -11.32
C HIS A 386 25.11 -9.26 -10.10
N LEU A 387 26.14 -8.52 -9.78
CA LEU A 387 26.11 -7.47 -8.77
C LEU A 387 25.46 -6.23 -9.36
N ARG A 388 24.37 -5.79 -8.73
CA ARG A 388 23.74 -4.49 -9.00
C ARG A 388 23.95 -3.61 -7.79
N TYR A 389 24.36 -2.38 -8.01
CA TYR A 389 24.52 -1.41 -6.92
C TYR A 389 24.00 -0.04 -7.33
N SER A 390 23.59 0.71 -6.33
CA SER A 390 23.19 2.09 -6.48
C SER A 390 23.69 2.92 -5.30
N ILE A 391 24.10 4.13 -5.56
CA ILE A 391 24.48 5.10 -4.54
C ILE A 391 23.72 6.38 -4.84
N GLY A 392 23.05 6.93 -3.84
CA GLY A 392 22.31 8.16 -3.95
C GLY A 392 22.61 9.09 -2.80
N MET A 393 22.34 10.35 -3.01
CA MET A 393 22.40 11.38 -2.01
C MET A 393 21.14 12.22 -2.08
N SER A 394 20.48 12.39 -0.96
CA SER A 394 19.37 13.32 -0.82
C SER A 394 19.74 14.42 0.18
N THR A 395 19.32 15.63 -0.09
CA THR A 395 19.46 16.75 0.82
C THR A 395 18.19 17.58 0.81
N TYR A 396 17.79 18.05 1.99
CA TYR A 396 16.65 18.94 2.16
C TYR A 396 17.17 20.34 2.48
N LEU A 397 16.93 21.28 1.61
CA LEU A 397 17.35 22.67 1.81
C LEU A 397 16.34 23.39 2.69
N TYR A 398 16.62 23.44 3.99
CA TYR A 398 15.74 24.03 5.01
C TYR A 398 16.06 25.49 5.28
N ARG A 399 15.80 26.41 4.42
CA ARG A 399 15.82 27.82 4.83
C ARG A 399 14.84 28.71 4.07
N LEU A 400 13.58 28.29 4.03
CA LEU A 400 12.52 29.26 3.79
C LEU A 400 11.61 29.30 5.02
N ARG A 401 11.52 30.45 5.67
CA ARG A 401 10.63 30.68 6.81
C ARG A 401 9.20 30.24 6.42
N GLY A 402 8.63 29.29 7.15
CA GLY A 402 7.24 28.87 6.98
C GLY A 402 7.01 27.47 6.37
N MET A 403 8.06 26.69 6.10
CA MET A 403 7.89 25.31 5.65
C MET A 403 7.49 24.37 6.80
N ALA A 404 6.36 23.69 6.63
CA ALA A 404 5.98 22.60 7.51
C ALA A 404 6.76 21.35 7.13
N MET A 405 7.40 20.71 8.13
CA MET A 405 8.13 19.46 7.94
C MET A 405 7.17 18.28 8.04
N ASN A 406 7.28 17.33 7.12
CA ASN A 406 6.60 16.06 7.26
C ASN A 406 7.25 15.25 8.39
N ALA A 407 6.47 14.69 9.30
CA ALA A 407 6.97 13.93 10.45
C ALA A 407 7.75 12.66 10.06
N ASN A 408 7.50 12.14 8.87
CA ASN A 408 8.27 11.05 8.27
C ASN A 408 9.54 11.53 7.58
N SER A 409 9.86 12.84 7.69
CA SER A 409 11.11 13.35 7.16
C SER A 409 12.30 12.81 7.97
N PRO A 410 13.49 12.76 7.35
CA PRO A 410 14.70 12.29 7.99
C PRO A 410 15.11 12.99 9.30
N ASP A 411 14.45 14.05 9.71
CA ASP A 411 14.69 14.67 11.03
C ASP A 411 14.29 13.80 12.21
N SER A 412 13.47 12.77 11.99
CA SER A 412 13.27 11.71 12.98
C SER A 412 14.57 10.99 13.38
N PHE A 413 15.65 11.19 12.61
CA PHE A 413 17.00 10.71 12.92
C PHE A 413 17.90 11.76 13.61
N SER A 414 17.37 12.83 14.16
CA SER A 414 18.21 13.79 14.90
C SER A 414 19.03 13.07 15.99
N ILE A 415 20.18 13.65 16.40
CA ILE A 415 21.01 13.14 17.49
C ILE A 415 20.24 13.30 18.80
N SER A 416 19.21 12.53 18.97
CA SER A 416 18.31 12.61 20.09
C SER A 416 18.49 11.37 20.93
N LYS A 417 18.81 11.60 22.19
CA LYS A 417 18.98 10.55 23.19
C LYS A 417 17.66 10.04 23.75
N TYR A 418 16.56 10.69 23.41
CA TYR A 418 15.25 10.42 23.98
C TYR A 418 14.26 10.03 22.90
N VAL A 419 13.42 9.07 23.20
CA VAL A 419 12.41 8.59 22.25
C VAL A 419 11.03 8.55 22.88
N ILE A 420 10.00 8.73 22.08
CA ILE A 420 8.63 8.32 22.34
C ILE A 420 8.32 7.25 21.28
N GLN A 421 8.00 6.07 21.73
CA GLN A 421 7.65 4.96 20.85
C GLN A 421 6.37 4.29 21.31
N GLY A 422 5.69 3.63 20.40
CA GLY A 422 4.46 2.94 20.76
C GLY A 422 3.83 2.20 19.59
N VAL A 423 2.63 1.75 19.84
CA VAL A 423 1.85 0.98 18.88
C VAL A 423 0.39 1.44 18.90
N VAL A 424 -0.19 1.55 17.71
CA VAL A 424 -1.62 1.76 17.52
C VAL A 424 -2.24 0.43 17.10
N LEU A 425 -3.22 0.00 17.87
CA LEU A 425 -3.94 -1.24 17.63
C LEU A 425 -5.44 -0.91 17.50
N ASP A 426 -6.15 -1.71 16.73
CA ASP A 426 -7.60 -1.68 16.79
C ASP A 426 -8.12 -2.39 18.04
N ASP A 427 -9.42 -2.34 18.27
CA ASP A 427 -10.08 -3.01 19.41
C ASP A 427 -10.01 -4.55 19.34
N LEU A 428 -9.55 -5.10 18.21
CA LEU A 428 -9.25 -6.53 18.03
C LEU A 428 -7.76 -6.85 18.21
N SER A 429 -6.96 -5.86 18.66
CA SER A 429 -5.49 -5.96 18.78
C SER A 429 -4.74 -6.14 17.46
N THR A 430 -5.36 -5.79 16.34
CA THR A 430 -4.70 -5.77 15.02
C THR A 430 -3.91 -4.46 14.87
N PRO A 431 -2.68 -4.49 14.38
CA PRO A 431 -1.92 -3.28 14.08
C PRO A 431 -2.64 -2.39 13.07
N VAL A 432 -2.67 -1.09 13.34
CA VAL A 432 -3.23 -0.10 12.41
C VAL A 432 -2.09 0.62 11.71
N GLU A 433 -1.90 0.33 10.44
CA GLU A 433 -0.94 1.00 9.57
C GLU A 433 -1.44 2.39 9.17
N GLY A 434 -0.54 3.36 9.10
CA GLY A 434 -0.87 4.72 8.65
C GLY A 434 -1.74 5.52 9.62
N ALA A 435 -1.85 5.09 10.89
CA ALA A 435 -2.54 5.88 11.90
C ALA A 435 -1.74 7.16 12.20
N ALA A 436 -2.40 8.30 12.16
CA ALA A 436 -1.81 9.62 12.43
C ALA A 436 -1.91 9.98 13.91
N LEU A 437 -0.75 10.18 14.54
CA LEU A 437 -0.64 10.64 15.92
C LEU A 437 0.00 12.03 15.94
N ARG A 438 -0.60 12.92 16.67
CA ARG A 438 -0.06 14.26 16.90
C ARG A 438 0.57 14.30 18.29
N ILE A 439 1.88 14.42 18.35
CA ILE A 439 2.68 14.47 19.58
C ILE A 439 3.31 15.87 19.67
N GLY A 440 2.75 16.71 20.51
CA GLY A 440 3.08 18.13 20.56
C GLY A 440 2.72 18.82 19.23
N LYS A 441 3.74 19.31 18.50
CA LYS A 441 3.58 19.95 17.19
C LYS A 441 3.88 19.02 16.01
N GLN A 442 4.25 17.77 16.27
CA GLN A 442 4.66 16.82 15.24
C GLN A 442 3.55 15.81 14.98
N VAL A 443 3.37 15.44 13.71
CA VAL A 443 2.51 14.33 13.28
C VAL A 443 3.40 13.17 12.90
N VAL A 444 3.10 11.98 13.40
CA VAL A 444 3.78 10.74 13.06
C VAL A 444 2.77 9.71 12.61
N TYR A 445 3.14 8.92 11.62
CA TYR A 445 2.33 7.83 11.11
C TYR A 445 2.90 6.49 11.53
N THR A 446 2.02 5.54 11.80
CA THR A 446 2.42 4.18 12.13
C THR A 446 2.86 3.41 10.88
N ASP A 447 3.80 2.50 11.07
CA ASP A 447 4.25 1.54 10.05
C ASP A 447 3.25 0.38 9.90
N SER A 448 3.58 -0.59 9.03
CA SER A 448 2.76 -1.79 8.78
C SER A 448 2.56 -2.68 10.02
N SER A 449 3.39 -2.55 11.05
CA SER A 449 3.23 -3.21 12.34
C SER A 449 2.48 -2.35 13.37
N GLY A 450 1.87 -1.25 12.94
CA GLY A 450 1.18 -0.30 13.80
C GLY A 450 2.10 0.50 14.71
N ARG A 451 3.40 0.48 14.51
CA ARG A 451 4.37 1.13 15.38
C ARG A 451 4.70 2.54 14.91
N PHE A 452 5.00 3.40 15.87
CA PHE A 452 5.54 4.73 15.65
C PHE A 452 6.71 4.99 16.57
N MET A 453 7.59 5.90 16.14
CA MET A 453 8.73 6.37 16.93
C MET A 453 9.03 7.81 16.60
N LEU A 454 9.18 8.63 17.64
CA LEU A 454 9.67 10.00 17.55
C LEU A 454 10.89 10.18 18.44
N ARG A 455 11.85 10.96 17.98
CA ARG A 455 13.12 11.20 18.68
C ARG A 455 13.25 12.66 19.08
N PHE A 456 13.78 12.89 20.28
CA PHE A 456 13.91 14.21 20.88
C PHE A 456 15.35 14.45 21.40
N SER A 457 15.80 15.69 21.35
CA SER A 457 17.12 16.07 21.85
C SER A 457 17.18 16.22 23.38
N LYS A 458 16.03 16.35 24.03
CA LYS A 458 15.90 16.49 25.47
C LYS A 458 14.69 15.75 26.01
N ARG A 459 14.75 15.36 27.28
CA ARG A 459 13.61 14.80 28.00
C ARG A 459 12.53 15.87 28.13
N ALA A 460 11.31 15.53 27.71
CA ALA A 460 10.17 16.44 27.75
C ALA A 460 8.87 15.64 27.74
N SER A 461 7.81 16.30 28.14
CA SER A 461 6.45 15.79 28.10
C SER A 461 5.71 16.46 26.95
N PHE A 462 4.87 15.71 26.25
CA PHE A 462 4.14 16.19 25.08
C PHE A 462 2.68 15.73 25.15
N PRO A 463 1.72 16.59 24.82
CA PRO A 463 0.36 16.16 24.62
C PRO A 463 0.30 15.18 23.43
N LEU A 464 -0.46 14.10 23.60
CA LEU A 464 -0.76 13.13 22.56
C LEU A 464 -2.22 13.26 22.15
N SER A 465 -2.47 13.38 20.88
CA SER A 465 -3.78 13.26 20.28
C SER A 465 -3.72 12.45 19.00
N LEU A 466 -4.81 11.77 18.68
CA LEU A 466 -4.96 11.14 17.38
C LEU A 466 -5.71 12.08 16.46
N ALA A 467 -5.38 12.00 15.18
CA ALA A 467 -6.08 12.67 14.09
C ALA A 467 -6.68 11.60 13.16
N PRO A 468 -7.82 10.97 13.53
CA PRO A 468 -8.38 9.87 12.75
C PRO A 468 -8.74 10.27 11.32
N GLU A 469 -9.00 11.56 11.10
CA GLU A 469 -9.24 12.16 9.79
C GLU A 469 -7.99 12.21 8.89
N GLU A 470 -6.81 12.13 9.48
CA GLU A 470 -5.52 12.13 8.79
C GLU A 470 -4.94 10.71 8.62
N PHE A 471 -5.66 9.66 9.00
CA PHE A 471 -5.20 8.28 8.84
C PHE A 471 -5.01 7.96 7.34
N LEU A 472 -3.86 7.34 7.01
CA LEU A 472 -3.55 6.95 5.64
C LEU A 472 -4.28 5.66 5.23
N THR A 473 -4.75 4.89 6.19
CA THR A 473 -5.51 3.66 5.96
C THR A 473 -6.98 3.95 5.70
N ASN A 474 -7.59 3.15 4.84
CA ASN A 474 -9.01 3.28 4.55
C ASN A 474 -9.85 2.93 5.81
N GLY A 475 -10.83 3.74 6.09
CA GLY A 475 -11.78 3.53 7.19
C GLY A 475 -11.93 4.78 8.06
N VAL A 476 -12.98 4.78 8.86
CA VAL A 476 -13.20 5.79 9.90
C VAL A 476 -12.83 5.16 11.24
N TYR A 477 -12.01 5.85 11.99
CA TYR A 477 -11.53 5.35 13.28
C TYR A 477 -11.97 6.27 14.40
N GLN A 478 -12.32 5.67 15.52
CA GLN A 478 -12.63 6.36 16.77
C GLN A 478 -11.62 5.94 17.82
N VAL A 479 -11.13 6.90 18.59
CA VAL A 479 -10.21 6.63 19.69
C VAL A 479 -10.99 5.94 20.82
N VAL A 480 -10.52 4.76 21.22
CA VAL A 480 -11.05 4.01 22.35
C VAL A 480 -10.23 4.30 23.61
N SER A 481 -8.91 4.29 23.48
CA SER A 481 -8.00 4.56 24.58
C SER A 481 -6.68 5.12 24.06
N ALA A 482 -6.29 6.26 24.61
CA ALA A 482 -4.98 6.87 24.37
C ALA A 482 -4.58 7.66 25.62
N PRO A 483 -3.30 7.68 26.00
CA PRO A 483 -2.83 8.60 27.03
C PRO A 483 -2.94 10.05 26.52
N SER A 484 -3.31 10.97 27.37
CA SER A 484 -3.39 12.41 27.03
C SER A 484 -2.01 13.05 26.91
N GLU A 485 -1.01 12.47 27.55
CA GLU A 485 0.36 12.97 27.61
C GLU A 485 1.35 11.81 27.53
N VAL A 486 2.48 12.05 26.86
CA VAL A 486 3.57 11.09 26.69
C VAL A 486 4.91 11.74 27.01
N HIS A 487 5.80 10.97 27.58
CA HIS A 487 7.12 11.44 27.99
C HIS A 487 8.20 10.85 27.09
N SER A 488 9.13 11.69 26.67
CA SER A 488 10.31 11.20 25.97
C SER A 488 11.32 10.68 27.00
N GLU A 489 11.67 9.39 26.88
CA GLU A 489 12.60 8.69 27.75
C GLU A 489 13.88 8.30 26.98
N SER A 490 14.95 7.99 27.71
CA SER A 490 16.13 7.41 27.07
C SER A 490 15.75 6.13 26.36
N GLU A 491 16.40 5.85 25.23
CA GLU A 491 16.06 4.71 24.37
C GLU A 491 16.04 3.37 25.15
N ASP A 492 16.91 3.22 26.14
CA ASP A 492 16.98 2.02 26.98
C ASP A 492 15.80 1.88 27.97
N ASN A 493 15.16 2.99 28.31
CA ASN A 493 14.08 3.06 29.30
C ASN A 493 12.72 3.42 28.67
N ALA A 494 12.63 3.53 27.37
CA ALA A 494 11.41 3.94 26.69
C ALA A 494 10.33 2.86 26.81
N ILE A 495 9.19 3.27 27.34
CA ILE A 495 7.99 2.43 27.48
C ILE A 495 7.15 2.61 26.22
N ASP A 496 6.68 1.50 25.66
CA ASP A 496 5.79 1.54 24.51
C ASP A 496 4.44 2.17 24.88
N VAL A 497 4.14 3.28 24.25
CA VAL A 497 2.81 3.92 24.34
C VAL A 497 1.82 3.07 23.57
N ARG A 498 0.74 2.66 24.22
CA ARG A 498 -0.31 1.88 23.58
C ARG A 498 -1.53 2.76 23.34
N VAL A 499 -1.96 2.79 22.09
CA VAL A 499 -3.15 3.50 21.64
C VAL A 499 -4.11 2.49 21.03
N ILE A 500 -5.38 2.56 21.43
CA ILE A 500 -6.42 1.67 20.90
C ILE A 500 -7.44 2.52 20.16
N VAL A 501 -7.71 2.13 18.94
CA VAL A 501 -8.74 2.73 18.09
C VAL A 501 -9.78 1.67 17.71
N ARG A 502 -10.98 2.10 17.38
CA ARG A 502 -12.02 1.24 16.82
C ARG A 502 -12.34 1.71 15.42
N ARG A 503 -12.30 0.80 14.48
CA ARG A 503 -12.83 1.07 13.16
C ARG A 503 -14.35 1.16 13.25
N VAL A 504 -14.89 2.29 12.86
CA VAL A 504 -16.34 2.50 12.78
C VAL A 504 -16.75 2.54 11.31
N PRO A 505 -17.96 2.10 10.99
CA PRO A 505 -18.48 2.30 9.64
C PRO A 505 -18.38 3.77 9.28
N PRO A 506 -17.86 4.13 8.11
CA PRO A 506 -17.60 5.52 7.78
C PRO A 506 -18.88 6.34 7.81
N PRO A 507 -18.90 7.48 8.50
CA PRO A 507 -19.95 8.45 8.26
C PRO A 507 -19.82 8.87 6.79
N GLN A 508 -20.91 8.75 6.08
CA GLN A 508 -21.04 8.92 4.62
C GLN A 508 -20.38 10.17 4.03
N ALA A 509 -20.15 11.20 4.84
CA ALA A 509 -19.60 12.48 4.40
C ALA A 509 -18.07 12.52 4.25
N LYS A 510 -17.31 11.58 4.81
CA LYS A 510 -15.84 11.67 4.87
C LYS A 510 -15.08 10.82 3.86
N LEU A 511 -15.72 9.89 3.17
CA LEU A 511 -15.06 8.99 2.21
C LEU A 511 -14.54 9.67 0.94
N TYR A 512 -14.91 10.94 0.70
CA TYR A 512 -14.65 11.60 -0.58
C TYR A 512 -13.87 12.90 -0.51
N ASN A 513 -13.33 13.26 0.66
CA ASN A 513 -12.52 14.47 0.81
C ASN A 513 -11.01 14.19 0.90
N GLN A 514 -10.56 13.01 0.45
CA GLN A 514 -9.14 12.71 0.30
C GLN A 514 -8.74 12.59 -1.16
#